data_b169b8ca5f70270a655aa510948c381a
#
_entry.id   b169b8ca5f70270a655aa510948c381a
#
_cell.length_a   1.000
_cell.length_b   1.000
_cell.length_c   1.000
_cell.angle_alpha   90.00
_cell.angle_beta   90.00
_cell.angle_gamma   90.00
#
_symmetry.space_group_name_H-M   'P 1'
#
loop_
_entity.id
_entity.type
_entity.pdbx_description
1 polymer ?
#
loop_
_entity_poly.entity_id
_entity_poly.type
_entity_poly.pdbx_seq_one_letter_code
_entity_poly.pdbx_strand_id
1 'polypeptide(L)'
;MRIVTERLILRPPTLKDAADIVENVNNLKVSRYLALVPYPYSIKDARFFIKLSQKDPHNFGIVLKQTGKIIGMIGLRNLNYFVKRAEVGYWLGEKYWGQGIGTEALRALMKYSFRNLKLVRLQAGTAVENKASANLLKKVGFKKEGLRRKAMRAKSTGKWHDTYSFGLLRSDVKL
;
A
#
# COMPACT_ATOMS: atom_id res chain seq x y z
N MET A 1 -15.86 -5.81 -1.69
CA MET A 1 -15.99 -4.81 -0.60
C MET A 1 -15.51 -3.45 -1.09
N ARG A 2 -15.99 -2.34 -0.51
CA ARG A 2 -15.67 -0.97 -0.92
C ARG A 2 -15.58 -0.08 0.33
N ILE A 3 -14.51 0.72 0.45
CA ILE A 3 -14.34 1.71 1.51
C ILE A 3 -14.38 3.09 0.85
N VAL A 4 -15.24 3.97 1.32
CA VAL A 4 -15.43 5.31 0.77
C VAL A 4 -14.92 6.34 1.77
N THR A 5 -14.12 7.30 1.27
CA THR A 5 -13.62 8.45 2.02
C THR A 5 -14.10 9.76 1.39
N GLU A 6 -13.57 10.89 1.76
CA GLU A 6 -13.90 12.18 1.16
C GLU A 6 -13.56 12.21 -0.34
N ARG A 7 -12.29 11.92 -0.70
CA ARG A 7 -11.78 12.02 -2.08
C ARG A 7 -11.62 10.67 -2.78
N LEU A 8 -11.63 9.54 -2.02
CA LEU A 8 -11.22 8.24 -2.53
C LEU A 8 -12.30 7.18 -2.42
N ILE A 9 -12.15 6.16 -3.26
CA ILE A 9 -12.82 4.87 -3.13
C ILE A 9 -11.74 3.80 -3.15
N LEU A 10 -11.65 3.01 -2.07
CA LEU A 10 -10.83 1.81 -2.04
C LEU A 10 -11.70 0.62 -2.45
N ARG A 11 -11.43 0.01 -3.59
CA ARG A 11 -12.16 -1.14 -4.13
C ARG A 11 -11.21 -2.15 -4.78
N PRO A 12 -11.58 -3.43 -4.89
CA PRO A 12 -10.80 -4.37 -5.68
C PRO A 12 -10.58 -3.84 -7.10
N PRO A 13 -9.37 -4.03 -7.68
CA PRO A 13 -9.11 -3.65 -9.06
C PRO A 13 -9.80 -4.61 -10.03
N THR A 14 -10.15 -4.12 -11.20
CA THR A 14 -10.72 -4.88 -12.32
C THR A 14 -9.81 -4.81 -13.54
N LEU A 15 -10.00 -5.68 -14.52
CA LEU A 15 -9.20 -5.66 -15.74
C LEU A 15 -9.30 -4.35 -16.53
N LYS A 16 -10.37 -3.58 -16.34
CA LYS A 16 -10.53 -2.23 -16.92
C LYS A 16 -9.53 -1.23 -16.34
N ASP A 17 -9.04 -1.46 -15.13
CA ASP A 17 -8.10 -0.57 -14.43
C ASP A 17 -6.63 -0.81 -14.84
N ALA A 18 -6.36 -1.77 -15.73
CA ALA A 18 -4.98 -2.15 -16.06
C ALA A 18 -4.15 -0.99 -16.63
N ALA A 19 -4.74 -0.14 -17.48
CA ALA A 19 -4.07 1.02 -18.04
C ALA A 19 -3.71 2.07 -16.96
N ASP A 20 -4.63 2.34 -16.04
CA ASP A 20 -4.40 3.27 -14.93
C ASP A 20 -3.27 2.78 -14.01
N ILE A 21 -3.23 1.47 -13.72
CA ILE A 21 -2.16 0.87 -12.91
C ILE A 21 -0.82 1.03 -13.61
N VAL A 22 -0.73 0.74 -14.91
CA VAL A 22 0.51 0.93 -15.69
C VAL A 22 0.93 2.38 -15.68
N GLU A 23 0.03 3.32 -15.99
CA GLU A 23 0.33 4.76 -16.01
C GLU A 23 0.99 5.23 -14.72
N ASN A 24 0.56 4.71 -13.57
CA ASN A 24 0.98 5.19 -12.27
C ASN A 24 2.17 4.42 -11.67
N VAL A 25 2.37 3.13 -12.00
CA VAL A 25 3.44 2.32 -11.41
C VAL A 25 4.66 2.16 -12.33
N ASN A 26 4.49 2.34 -13.66
CA ASN A 26 5.59 2.30 -14.63
C ASN A 26 6.47 3.57 -14.53
N ASN A 27 7.01 3.79 -13.35
CA ASN A 27 7.87 4.91 -12.98
C ASN A 27 8.90 4.41 -11.96
N LEU A 28 10.19 4.58 -12.27
CA LEU A 28 11.28 4.13 -11.39
C LEU A 28 11.25 4.78 -10.01
N LYS A 29 10.78 6.03 -9.89
CA LYS A 29 10.66 6.66 -8.58
C LYS A 29 9.63 5.94 -7.69
N VAL A 30 8.60 5.32 -8.30
CA VAL A 30 7.59 4.51 -7.61
C VAL A 30 8.11 3.09 -7.43
N SER A 31 8.52 2.41 -8.51
CA SER A 31 8.79 0.98 -8.52
C SER A 31 10.09 0.58 -7.79
N ARG A 32 11.08 1.47 -7.67
CA ARG A 32 12.37 1.19 -7.01
C ARG A 32 12.28 0.80 -5.54
N TYR A 33 11.14 1.03 -4.89
CA TYR A 33 10.88 0.64 -3.51
C TYR A 33 9.80 -0.44 -3.39
N LEU A 34 9.46 -1.10 -4.51
CA LEU A 34 8.47 -2.18 -4.55
C LEU A 34 9.15 -3.51 -4.87
N ALA A 35 9.00 -4.49 -3.99
CA ALA A 35 9.70 -5.77 -4.09
C ALA A 35 9.36 -6.56 -5.36
N LEU A 36 8.09 -6.53 -5.81
CA LEU A 36 7.57 -7.42 -6.85
C LEU A 36 7.27 -6.72 -8.18
N VAL A 37 7.41 -5.40 -8.25
CA VAL A 37 7.08 -4.61 -9.45
C VAL A 37 8.30 -4.50 -10.35
N PRO A 38 8.27 -5.03 -11.60
CA PRO A 38 9.35 -4.86 -12.55
C PRO A 38 9.36 -3.43 -13.13
N TYR A 39 10.45 -3.10 -13.85
CA TYR A 39 10.53 -1.91 -14.69
C TYR A 39 11.25 -2.27 -16.00
N PRO A 40 10.71 -1.96 -17.17
CA PRO A 40 9.38 -1.37 -17.38
C PRO A 40 8.23 -2.28 -16.92
N TYR A 41 7.07 -1.68 -16.60
CA TYR A 41 5.86 -2.37 -16.17
C TYR A 41 4.83 -2.36 -17.30
N SER A 42 4.39 -3.52 -17.74
CA SER A 42 3.52 -3.69 -18.92
C SER A 42 2.04 -3.90 -18.56
N ILE A 43 1.17 -3.79 -19.56
CA ILE A 43 -0.26 -4.18 -19.45
C ILE A 43 -0.42 -5.66 -19.07
N LYS A 44 0.48 -6.53 -19.53
CA LYS A 44 0.50 -7.96 -19.17
C LYS A 44 0.75 -8.12 -17.67
N ASP A 45 1.71 -7.38 -17.12
CA ASP A 45 2.01 -7.40 -15.68
C ASP A 45 0.82 -6.89 -14.86
N ALA A 46 0.19 -5.78 -15.30
CA ALA A 46 -1.00 -5.24 -14.64
C ALA A 46 -2.16 -6.23 -14.62
N ARG A 47 -2.47 -6.87 -15.75
CA ARG A 47 -3.52 -7.89 -15.82
C ARG A 47 -3.23 -9.10 -14.94
N PHE A 48 -1.98 -9.56 -14.91
CA PHE A 48 -1.55 -10.64 -14.03
C PHE A 48 -1.73 -10.25 -12.55
N PHE A 49 -1.24 -9.06 -12.17
CA PHE A 49 -1.39 -8.52 -10.82
C PHE A 49 -2.87 -8.39 -10.42
N ILE A 50 -3.74 -7.88 -11.30
CA ILE A 50 -5.18 -7.75 -11.03
C ILE A 50 -5.82 -9.12 -10.75
N LYS A 51 -5.51 -10.13 -11.56
CA LYS A 51 -6.00 -11.50 -11.34
C LYS A 51 -5.57 -12.09 -9.99
N LEU A 52 -4.32 -11.81 -9.55
CA LEU A 52 -3.85 -12.20 -8.22
C LEU A 52 -4.58 -11.41 -7.12
N SER A 53 -4.75 -10.09 -7.30
CA SER A 53 -5.42 -9.22 -6.34
C SER A 53 -6.88 -9.59 -6.12
N GLN A 54 -7.56 -10.12 -7.14
CA GLN A 54 -8.96 -10.56 -7.02
C GLN A 54 -9.13 -11.78 -6.10
N LYS A 55 -8.06 -12.55 -5.87
CA LYS A 55 -8.05 -13.66 -4.91
C LYS A 55 -7.89 -13.20 -3.46
N ASP A 56 -7.49 -11.97 -3.24
CA ASP A 56 -7.28 -11.37 -1.93
C ASP A 56 -8.30 -10.24 -1.70
N PRO A 57 -9.32 -10.45 -0.85
CA PRO A 57 -10.38 -9.48 -0.62
C PRO A 57 -9.90 -8.19 0.08
N HIS A 58 -8.65 -8.15 0.53
CA HIS A 58 -8.07 -7.03 1.27
C HIS A 58 -7.04 -6.23 0.44
N ASN A 59 -7.01 -6.43 -0.87
CA ASN A 59 -6.16 -5.68 -1.79
C ASN A 59 -7.01 -4.71 -2.64
N PHE A 60 -6.78 -3.41 -2.48
CA PHE A 60 -7.63 -2.35 -3.02
C PHE A 60 -6.87 -1.44 -3.97
N GLY A 61 -7.49 -1.09 -5.09
CA GLY A 61 -7.16 0.09 -5.87
C GLY A 61 -7.58 1.35 -5.13
N ILE A 62 -6.70 2.35 -5.09
CA ILE A 62 -7.01 3.70 -4.63
C ILE A 62 -7.61 4.45 -5.81
N VAL A 63 -8.92 4.58 -5.85
CA VAL A 63 -9.64 5.30 -6.92
C VAL A 63 -9.86 6.74 -6.50
N LEU A 64 -9.43 7.69 -7.32
CA LEU A 64 -9.73 9.11 -7.14
C LEU A 64 -11.14 9.40 -7.64
N LYS A 65 -12.05 9.86 -6.77
CA LYS A 65 -13.46 10.09 -7.13
C LYS A 65 -13.64 11.06 -8.29
N GLN A 66 -12.82 12.09 -8.33
CA GLN A 66 -12.88 13.14 -9.37
C GLN A 66 -12.71 12.57 -10.79
N THR A 67 -11.87 11.55 -10.95
CA THR A 67 -11.53 10.99 -12.28
C THR A 67 -12.06 9.58 -12.51
N GLY A 68 -12.47 8.88 -11.44
CA GLY A 68 -12.81 7.45 -11.48
C GLY A 68 -11.62 6.51 -11.69
N LYS A 69 -10.39 7.04 -11.81
CA LYS A 69 -9.17 6.27 -12.13
C LYS A 69 -8.48 5.71 -10.90
N ILE A 70 -7.84 4.56 -11.05
CA ILE A 70 -6.90 4.04 -10.04
C ILE A 70 -5.59 4.81 -10.11
N ILE A 71 -5.22 5.42 -8.99
CA ILE A 71 -4.02 6.25 -8.83
C ILE A 71 -2.94 5.60 -7.96
N GLY A 72 -3.22 4.42 -7.42
CA GLY A 72 -2.33 3.65 -6.56
C GLY A 72 -3.02 2.40 -6.04
N MET A 73 -2.31 1.66 -5.20
CA MET A 73 -2.84 0.46 -4.54
C MET A 73 -2.55 0.50 -3.05
N ILE A 74 -3.42 -0.12 -2.26
CA ILE A 74 -3.25 -0.30 -0.82
C ILE A 74 -3.91 -1.61 -0.38
N GLY A 75 -3.30 -2.33 0.55
CA GLY A 75 -3.88 -3.59 1.01
C GLY A 75 -3.25 -4.14 2.27
N LEU A 76 -3.80 -5.28 2.72
CA LEU A 76 -3.30 -6.06 3.84
C LEU A 76 -2.65 -7.33 3.30
N ARG A 77 -1.47 -7.66 3.81
CA ARG A 77 -0.75 -8.92 3.53
C ARG A 77 -0.55 -9.68 4.83
N ASN A 78 -0.23 -10.95 4.70
CA ASN A 78 0.09 -11.80 5.87
C ASN A 78 -0.96 -11.69 6.97
N LEU A 79 -2.24 -11.58 6.57
CA LEU A 79 -3.36 -11.48 7.48
C LEU A 79 -3.47 -12.79 8.28
N ASN A 80 -3.39 -12.66 9.59
CA ASN A 80 -3.51 -13.78 10.50
C ASN A 80 -4.59 -13.47 11.54
N TYR A 81 -5.71 -14.17 11.45
CA TYR A 81 -6.86 -13.98 12.34
C TYR A 81 -6.64 -14.52 13.76
N PHE A 82 -5.78 -15.52 13.93
CA PHE A 82 -5.46 -16.07 15.25
C PHE A 82 -4.71 -15.06 16.12
N VAL A 83 -3.62 -14.47 15.57
CA VAL A 83 -2.86 -13.43 16.28
C VAL A 83 -3.39 -12.02 15.99
N LYS A 84 -4.47 -11.89 15.22
CA LYS A 84 -5.17 -10.63 14.88
C LYS A 84 -4.24 -9.53 14.37
N ARG A 85 -3.37 -9.88 13.42
CA ARG A 85 -2.41 -8.94 12.81
C ARG A 85 -2.40 -9.01 11.29
N ALA A 86 -1.97 -7.92 10.64
CA ALA A 86 -1.68 -7.88 9.21
C ALA A 86 -0.54 -6.90 8.90
N GLU A 87 0.05 -7.06 7.72
CA GLU A 87 1.03 -6.12 7.16
C GLU A 87 0.35 -5.22 6.13
N VAL A 88 0.58 -3.92 6.24
CA VAL A 88 0.08 -2.92 5.28
C VAL A 88 1.11 -2.73 4.17
N GLY A 89 0.65 -2.82 2.92
CA GLY A 89 1.43 -2.47 1.74
C GLY A 89 0.69 -1.44 0.90
N TYR A 90 1.41 -0.48 0.31
CA TYR A 90 0.83 0.53 -0.58
C TYR A 90 1.86 1.13 -1.53
N TRP A 91 1.35 1.69 -2.61
CA TRP A 91 2.07 2.61 -3.48
C TRP A 91 1.09 3.62 -4.08
N LEU A 92 1.59 4.77 -4.50
CA LEU A 92 0.83 5.85 -5.11
C LEU A 92 1.63 6.41 -6.30
N GLY A 93 0.96 6.74 -7.39
CA GLY A 93 1.57 7.39 -8.55
C GLY A 93 2.23 8.71 -8.16
N GLU A 94 3.39 9.02 -8.75
CA GLU A 94 4.22 10.20 -8.39
C GLU A 94 3.42 11.51 -8.41
N LYS A 95 2.58 11.70 -9.42
CA LYS A 95 1.77 12.93 -9.58
C LYS A 95 0.77 13.20 -8.47
N TYR A 96 0.54 12.21 -7.59
CA TYR A 96 -0.39 12.31 -6.46
C TYR A 96 0.31 12.43 -5.11
N TRP A 97 1.65 12.49 -5.09
CA TRP A 97 2.41 12.66 -3.85
C TRP A 97 2.24 14.06 -3.28
N GLY A 98 2.46 14.20 -1.97
CA GLY A 98 2.38 15.49 -1.27
C GLY A 98 0.96 16.05 -1.03
N GLN A 99 -0.09 15.42 -1.60
CA GLN A 99 -1.46 15.93 -1.57
C GLN A 99 -2.35 15.33 -0.44
N GLY A 100 -1.75 14.61 0.50
CA GLY A 100 -2.47 13.97 1.61
C GLY A 100 -3.24 12.70 1.25
N ILE A 101 -3.27 12.30 -0.04
CA ILE A 101 -4.00 11.13 -0.54
C ILE A 101 -3.56 9.83 0.13
N GLY A 102 -2.25 9.61 0.26
CA GLY A 102 -1.72 8.43 0.96
C GLY A 102 -2.14 8.37 2.43
N THR A 103 -2.19 9.52 3.10
CA THR A 103 -2.66 9.63 4.49
C THR A 103 -4.13 9.26 4.61
N GLU A 104 -4.97 9.75 3.71
CA GLU A 104 -6.40 9.47 3.67
C GLU A 104 -6.67 7.97 3.42
N ALA A 105 -6.03 7.40 2.41
CA ALA A 105 -6.15 5.97 2.08
C ALA A 105 -5.71 5.07 3.24
N LEU A 106 -4.56 5.39 3.86
CA LEU A 106 -4.01 4.58 4.94
C LEU A 106 -4.88 4.66 6.21
N ARG A 107 -5.39 5.84 6.57
CA ARG A 107 -6.36 6.00 7.68
C ARG A 107 -7.64 5.20 7.44
N ALA A 108 -8.16 5.20 6.20
CA ALA A 108 -9.34 4.43 5.85
C ALA A 108 -9.10 2.91 5.99
N LEU A 109 -7.95 2.40 5.53
CA LEU A 109 -7.57 1.01 5.69
C LEU A 109 -7.37 0.64 7.18
N MET A 110 -6.73 1.52 7.97
CA MET A 110 -6.56 1.32 9.41
C MET A 110 -7.92 1.19 10.13
N LYS A 111 -8.85 2.12 9.85
CA LYS A 111 -10.20 2.08 10.41
C LYS A 111 -10.91 0.77 10.08
N TYR A 112 -10.84 0.35 8.82
CA TYR A 112 -11.38 -0.93 8.38
C TYR A 112 -10.73 -2.11 9.12
N SER A 113 -9.41 -2.15 9.20
CA SER A 113 -8.66 -3.24 9.82
C SER A 113 -9.02 -3.40 11.31
N PHE A 114 -9.12 -2.31 12.04
CA PHE A 114 -9.39 -2.34 13.48
C PHE A 114 -10.87 -2.47 13.82
N ARG A 115 -11.78 -1.85 13.03
CA ARG A 115 -13.23 -1.89 13.33
C ARG A 115 -13.93 -3.10 12.74
N ASN A 116 -13.62 -3.44 11.48
CA ASN A 116 -14.32 -4.51 10.78
C ASN A 116 -13.63 -5.87 10.93
N LEU A 117 -12.29 -5.92 10.75
CA LEU A 117 -11.53 -7.16 10.88
C LEU A 117 -11.13 -7.47 12.33
N LYS A 118 -11.38 -6.54 13.27
CA LYS A 118 -11.05 -6.69 14.69
C LYS A 118 -9.57 -7.03 14.94
N LEU A 119 -8.67 -6.55 14.06
CA LEU A 119 -7.24 -6.72 14.26
C LEU A 119 -6.78 -5.95 15.49
N VAL A 120 -5.71 -6.41 16.13
CA VAL A 120 -5.09 -5.74 17.28
C VAL A 120 -3.81 -5.03 16.88
N ARG A 121 -3.19 -5.45 15.74
CA ARG A 121 -1.93 -4.90 15.27
C ARG A 121 -1.88 -4.80 13.76
N LEU A 122 -1.37 -3.66 13.28
CA LEU A 122 -0.87 -3.48 11.91
C LEU A 122 0.64 -3.29 11.94
N GLN A 123 1.31 -3.81 10.92
CA GLN A 123 2.74 -3.60 10.72
C GLN A 123 3.00 -3.15 9.28
N ALA A 124 4.13 -2.47 9.06
CA ALA A 124 4.56 -2.04 7.75
C ALA A 124 6.08 -2.04 7.66
N GLY A 125 6.61 -2.29 6.47
CA GLY A 125 8.03 -2.15 6.16
C GLY A 125 8.25 -1.08 5.10
N THR A 126 9.32 -0.31 5.20
CA THR A 126 9.72 0.63 4.14
C THR A 126 11.24 0.69 4.01
N ALA A 127 11.75 0.84 2.78
CA ALA A 127 13.17 1.07 2.57
C ALA A 127 13.65 2.30 3.35
N VAL A 128 14.84 2.23 3.91
CA VAL A 128 15.45 3.32 4.72
C VAL A 128 15.51 4.61 3.92
N GLU A 129 15.79 4.52 2.62
CA GLU A 129 15.88 5.66 1.70
C GLU A 129 14.50 6.24 1.33
N ASN A 130 13.40 5.49 1.54
CA ASN A 130 12.04 5.96 1.25
C ASN A 130 11.48 6.79 2.42
N LYS A 131 12.07 7.96 2.61
CA LYS A 131 11.70 8.90 3.69
C LYS A 131 10.23 9.31 3.62
N ALA A 132 9.67 9.43 2.41
CA ALA A 132 8.26 9.80 2.21
C ALA A 132 7.31 8.75 2.83
N SER A 133 7.55 7.46 2.58
CA SER A 133 6.77 6.38 3.18
C SER A 133 6.96 6.30 4.70
N ALA A 134 8.21 6.45 5.20
CA ALA A 134 8.48 6.47 6.63
C ALA A 134 7.74 7.62 7.34
N ASN A 135 7.74 8.83 6.75
CA ASN A 135 7.04 9.99 7.30
C ASN A 135 5.50 9.80 7.25
N LEU A 136 4.98 9.20 6.18
CA LEU A 136 3.55 8.86 6.08
C LEU A 136 3.13 7.91 7.21
N LEU A 137 3.88 6.84 7.44
CA LEU A 137 3.60 5.88 8.52
C LEU A 137 3.61 6.55 9.89
N LYS A 138 4.64 7.37 10.18
CA LYS A 138 4.71 8.14 11.45
C LYS A 138 3.52 9.09 11.60
N LYS A 139 3.14 9.81 10.53
CA LYS A 139 2.02 10.77 10.53
C LYS A 139 0.67 10.14 10.90
N VAL A 140 0.47 8.87 10.57
CA VAL A 140 -0.77 8.15 10.92
C VAL A 140 -0.67 7.33 12.20
N GLY A 141 0.47 7.44 12.92
CA GLY A 141 0.64 6.88 14.26
C GLY A 141 1.48 5.61 14.36
N PHE A 142 2.03 5.09 13.25
CA PHE A 142 2.94 3.95 13.34
C PHE A 142 4.24 4.33 14.07
N LYS A 143 4.69 3.47 14.96
CA LYS A 143 5.95 3.57 15.69
C LYS A 143 7.03 2.76 14.98
N LYS A 144 8.23 3.34 14.83
CA LYS A 144 9.39 2.61 14.31
C LYS A 144 9.87 1.62 15.38
N GLU A 145 9.99 0.35 15.01
CA GLU A 145 10.33 -0.74 15.93
C GLU A 145 11.72 -1.34 15.66
N GLY A 146 12.30 -1.09 14.50
CA GLY A 146 13.62 -1.65 14.20
C GLY A 146 14.11 -1.40 12.79
N LEU A 147 15.32 -1.92 12.54
CA LEU A 147 16.01 -1.96 11.26
C LEU A 147 16.26 -3.42 10.85
N ARG A 148 15.94 -3.77 9.62
CA ARG A 148 16.26 -5.07 9.01
C ARG A 148 17.19 -4.87 7.83
N ARG A 149 18.41 -5.40 7.93
CA ARG A 149 19.42 -5.26 6.86
C ARG A 149 19.06 -6.13 5.67
N LYS A 150 19.22 -5.61 4.44
CA LYS A 150 18.95 -6.29 3.15
C LYS A 150 17.64 -7.08 3.13
N ALA A 151 16.60 -6.55 3.76
CA ALA A 151 15.33 -7.26 3.93
C ALA A 151 14.39 -7.13 2.72
N MET A 152 14.70 -6.29 1.75
CA MET A 152 13.93 -6.15 0.51
C MET A 152 14.86 -6.05 -0.69
N ARG A 153 14.51 -6.76 -1.77
CA ARG A 153 15.15 -6.59 -3.09
C ARG A 153 14.11 -6.02 -4.04
N ALA A 154 14.38 -4.85 -4.62
CA ALA A 154 13.50 -4.24 -5.60
C ALA A 154 13.65 -4.94 -6.96
N LYS A 155 12.54 -5.48 -7.51
CA LYS A 155 12.57 -6.18 -8.80
C LYS A 155 12.93 -5.24 -9.97
N SER A 156 12.50 -3.97 -9.89
CA SER A 156 12.73 -2.96 -10.92
C SER A 156 14.21 -2.57 -11.11
N THR A 157 15.01 -2.66 -10.05
CA THR A 157 16.41 -2.23 -10.07
C THR A 157 17.39 -3.33 -9.70
N GLY A 158 16.93 -4.46 -9.17
CA GLY A 158 17.75 -5.51 -8.57
C GLY A 158 18.42 -5.11 -7.26
N LYS A 159 18.25 -3.86 -6.79
CA LYS A 159 18.92 -3.33 -5.60
C LYS A 159 18.36 -3.93 -4.32
N TRP A 160 19.26 -4.27 -3.38
CA TRP A 160 18.90 -4.62 -2.01
C TRP A 160 18.76 -3.36 -1.15
N HIS A 161 17.73 -3.35 -0.30
CA HIS A 161 17.46 -2.26 0.62
C HIS A 161 17.38 -2.77 2.05
N ASP A 162 17.95 -1.98 2.96
CA ASP A 162 17.63 -2.07 4.37
C ASP A 162 16.22 -1.52 4.57
N THR A 163 15.46 -2.07 5.52
CA THR A 163 14.10 -1.63 5.78
C THR A 163 13.89 -1.29 7.24
N TYR A 164 13.18 -0.19 7.49
CA TYR A 164 12.59 0.06 8.79
C TYR A 164 11.34 -0.78 8.97
N SER A 165 11.20 -1.38 10.16
CA SER A 165 9.96 -2.00 10.61
C SER A 165 9.15 -0.98 11.40
N PHE A 166 7.83 -0.95 11.16
CA PHE A 166 6.87 -0.11 11.84
C PHE A 166 5.73 -0.95 12.37
N GLY A 167 5.23 -0.61 13.56
CA GLY A 167 4.05 -1.23 14.18
C GLY A 167 3.04 -0.18 14.63
N LEU A 168 1.76 -0.57 14.63
CA LEU A 168 0.64 0.23 15.13
C LEU A 168 -0.31 -0.71 15.86
N LEU A 169 -0.59 -0.41 17.12
CA LEU A 169 -1.59 -1.14 17.90
C LEU A 169 -2.97 -0.47 17.82
N ARG A 170 -4.02 -1.27 17.95
CA ARG A 170 -5.39 -0.74 18.04
C ARG A 170 -5.54 0.28 19.17
N SER A 171 -4.82 0.08 20.28
CA SER A 171 -4.79 0.98 21.44
C SER A 171 -4.10 2.31 21.18
N ASP A 172 -3.22 2.40 20.18
CA ASP A 172 -2.49 3.64 19.84
C ASP A 172 -3.37 4.66 19.11
N VAL A 173 -4.55 4.27 18.62
CA VAL A 173 -5.40 5.11 17.76
C VAL A 173 -6.80 5.32 18.33
N LYS A 174 -7.27 6.57 18.32
CA LYS A 174 -8.69 6.92 18.51
C LYS A 174 -9.39 6.78 17.14
N LEU A 175 -10.33 5.84 17.03
CA LEU A 175 -11.06 5.54 15.79
C LEU A 175 -12.54 5.91 15.91
#